data_509b95947437af07aa3f5adf052a0624
#
_entry.id   509b95947437af07aa3f5adf052a0624
#
_cell.length_a   1.000
_cell.length_b   1.000
_cell.length_c   1.000
_cell.angle_alpha   90.00
_cell.angle_beta   90.00
_cell.angle_gamma   90.00
#
_symmetry.space_group_name_H-M   'P 1'
#
loop_
_entity.id
_entity.type
_entity.pdbx_description
1 polymer ?
#
loop_
_entity_poly.entity_id
_entity_poly.type
_entity_poly.pdbx_seq_one_letter_code
_entity_poly.pdbx_strand_id
1 'polypeptide(L)'
;MNQMALVYLLLGIVLLFLGRRLFWLFVGVAGFLVGMEIAQRFVAGPQGTKLLIAIAAGILGAVIAIFLQKVAIAIAGFVIGGYITVELLRESALFPTALVGTHGTAFSVPYIIGGIIGAVLLFVLFDWGLIVLSSLSGASLIVHSITFQRHALQLLFVVLVVVGIVVQAGMKRMSRAPAG
;
A
#
# COMPACT_ATOMS: atom_id res chain seq x y z
N MET A 1 23.21 20.98 14.82
CA MET A 1 22.00 20.34 14.28
C MET A 1 20.93 20.43 15.37
N ASN A 2 19.79 21.06 15.06
CA ASN A 2 18.69 21.11 16.02
C ASN A 2 18.14 19.69 16.21
N GLN A 3 17.68 19.34 17.41
CA GLN A 3 17.11 18.01 17.72
C GLN A 3 16.03 17.60 16.69
N MET A 4 15.22 18.54 16.24
CA MET A 4 14.21 18.33 15.20
C MET A 4 14.79 17.93 13.83
N ALA A 5 15.91 18.53 13.42
CA ALA A 5 16.55 18.17 12.15
C ALA A 5 17.10 16.73 12.17
N LEU A 6 17.61 16.29 13.31
CA LEU A 6 18.06 14.89 13.50
C LEU A 6 16.90 13.91 13.40
N VAL A 7 15.75 14.24 13.99
CA VAL A 7 14.53 13.41 13.91
C VAL A 7 14.04 13.32 12.47
N TYR A 8 13.96 14.43 11.73
CA TYR A 8 13.56 14.41 10.32
C TYR A 8 14.53 13.62 9.46
N LEU A 9 15.83 13.72 9.72
CA LEU A 9 16.86 12.95 9.01
C LEU A 9 16.68 11.44 9.24
N LEU A 10 16.55 11.02 10.49
CA LEU A 10 16.37 9.60 10.83
C LEU A 10 15.06 9.03 10.26
N LEU A 11 13.95 9.75 10.42
CA LEU A 11 12.66 9.35 9.83
C LEU A 11 12.72 9.30 8.31
N GLY A 12 13.38 10.27 7.69
CA GLY A 12 13.57 10.29 6.23
C GLY A 12 14.35 9.08 5.73
N ILE A 13 15.45 8.72 6.40
CA ILE A 13 16.25 7.53 6.07
C ILE A 13 15.41 6.25 6.24
N VAL A 14 14.70 6.12 7.35
CA VAL A 14 13.85 4.95 7.61
C VAL A 14 12.76 4.82 6.56
N LEU A 15 12.05 5.91 6.21
CA LEU A 15 11.04 5.91 5.16
C LEU A 15 11.63 5.62 3.77
N LEU A 16 12.81 6.18 3.48
CA LEU A 16 13.48 6.00 2.19
C LEU A 16 13.82 4.53 1.91
N PHE A 17 14.26 3.77 2.92
CA PHE A 17 14.71 2.39 2.75
C PHE A 17 13.67 1.34 3.13
N LEU A 18 12.83 1.61 4.11
CA LEU A 18 11.88 0.65 4.68
C LEU A 18 10.41 1.03 4.49
N GLY A 19 10.09 2.11 3.78
CA GLY A 19 8.74 2.68 3.74
C GLY A 19 7.66 1.67 3.35
N ARG A 20 7.91 0.81 2.34
CA ARG A 20 6.99 -0.26 1.98
C ARG A 20 6.79 -1.30 3.10
N ARG A 21 7.86 -1.65 3.83
CA ARG A 21 7.76 -2.60 4.97
C ARG A 21 7.06 -1.95 6.15
N LEU A 22 7.34 -0.66 6.40
CA LEU A 22 6.68 0.11 7.44
C LEU A 22 5.17 0.20 7.21
N PHE A 23 4.73 0.37 5.97
CA PHE A 23 3.31 0.41 5.65
C PHE A 23 2.60 -0.88 6.09
N TRP A 24 3.13 -2.05 5.73
CA TRP A 24 2.57 -3.33 6.15
C TRP A 24 2.64 -3.56 7.66
N LEU A 25 3.73 -3.12 8.29
CA LEU A 25 3.84 -3.10 9.75
C LEU A 25 2.75 -2.22 10.39
N PHE A 26 2.52 -1.04 9.82
CA PHE A 26 1.51 -0.10 10.32
C PHE A 26 0.09 -0.68 10.24
N VAL A 27 -0.24 -1.33 9.13
CA VAL A 27 -1.51 -2.05 8.97
C VAL A 27 -1.64 -3.18 9.99
N GLY A 28 -0.57 -3.95 10.19
CA GLY A 28 -0.54 -4.99 11.22
C GLY A 28 -0.73 -4.45 12.63
N VAL A 29 -0.03 -3.36 12.98
CA VAL A 29 -0.18 -2.70 14.30
C VAL A 29 -1.60 -2.15 14.49
N ALA A 30 -2.17 -1.51 13.48
CA ALA A 30 -3.55 -1.02 13.54
C ALA A 30 -4.55 -2.16 13.78
N GLY A 31 -4.42 -3.26 13.03
CA GLY A 31 -5.24 -4.45 13.23
C GLY A 31 -5.04 -5.09 14.61
N PHE A 32 -3.79 -5.11 15.10
CA PHE A 32 -3.47 -5.57 16.44
C PHE A 32 -4.17 -4.75 17.53
N LEU A 33 -4.08 -3.42 17.44
CA LEU A 33 -4.73 -2.52 18.41
C LEU A 33 -6.25 -2.69 18.43
N VAL A 34 -6.87 -2.76 17.25
CA VAL A 34 -8.32 -2.99 17.13
C VAL A 34 -8.71 -4.36 17.69
N GLY A 35 -7.98 -5.42 17.34
CA GLY A 35 -8.23 -6.77 17.85
C GLY A 35 -8.10 -6.84 19.36
N MET A 36 -7.08 -6.19 19.93
CA MET A 36 -6.86 -6.13 21.37
C MET A 36 -7.96 -5.33 22.08
N GLU A 37 -8.41 -4.21 21.51
CA GLU A 37 -9.50 -3.41 22.09
C GLU A 37 -10.82 -4.18 22.10
N ILE A 38 -11.15 -4.87 21.01
CA ILE A 38 -12.34 -5.73 20.94
C ILE A 38 -12.26 -6.81 22.00
N ALA A 39 -11.13 -7.50 22.13
CA ALA A 39 -10.99 -8.56 23.12
C ALA A 39 -11.15 -8.06 24.54
N GLN A 40 -10.61 -6.89 24.87
CA GLN A 40 -10.74 -6.31 26.21
C GLN A 40 -12.18 -5.98 26.59
N ARG A 41 -13.01 -5.60 25.61
CA ARG A 41 -14.43 -5.30 25.83
C ARG A 41 -15.28 -6.56 26.06
N PHE A 42 -14.96 -7.66 25.41
CA PHE A 42 -15.78 -8.87 25.42
C PHE A 42 -15.30 -9.95 26.40
N VAL A 43 -14.06 -9.86 26.91
CA VAL A 43 -13.51 -10.87 27.84
C VAL A 43 -13.67 -10.41 29.28
N ALA A 44 -14.50 -11.15 30.04
CA ALA A 44 -14.58 -11.02 31.49
C ALA A 44 -13.64 -12.06 32.14
N GLY A 45 -12.84 -11.67 33.14
CA GLY A 45 -11.94 -12.61 33.84
C GLY A 45 -10.76 -11.96 34.56
N PRO A 46 -9.89 -12.74 35.20
CA PRO A 46 -8.67 -12.24 35.85
C PRO A 46 -7.77 -11.54 34.84
N GLN A 47 -6.98 -10.58 35.33
CA GLN A 47 -6.19 -9.69 34.48
C GLN A 47 -5.17 -10.42 33.58
N GLY A 48 -4.60 -11.54 34.06
CA GLY A 48 -3.66 -12.35 33.29
C GLY A 48 -4.33 -13.05 32.09
N THR A 49 -5.53 -13.59 32.28
CA THR A 49 -6.30 -14.26 31.20
C THR A 49 -6.75 -13.23 30.17
N LYS A 50 -7.19 -12.05 30.59
CA LYS A 50 -7.55 -10.95 29.69
C LYS A 50 -6.38 -10.55 28.80
N LEU A 51 -5.19 -10.44 29.35
CA LEU A 51 -4.00 -10.05 28.59
C LEU A 51 -3.64 -11.10 27.53
N LEU A 52 -3.65 -12.38 27.88
CA LEU A 52 -3.36 -13.45 26.91
C LEU A 52 -4.35 -13.47 25.76
N ILE A 53 -5.65 -13.35 26.05
CA ILE A 53 -6.70 -13.34 25.03
C ILE A 53 -6.59 -12.06 24.18
N ALA A 54 -6.29 -10.91 24.80
CA ALA A 54 -6.09 -9.67 24.07
C ALA A 54 -4.90 -9.73 23.10
N ILE A 55 -3.79 -10.34 23.51
CA ILE A 55 -2.63 -10.54 22.62
C ILE A 55 -2.99 -11.49 21.47
N ALA A 56 -3.63 -12.60 21.74
CA ALA A 56 -4.07 -13.55 20.70
C ALA A 56 -5.04 -12.89 19.70
N ALA A 57 -6.04 -12.15 20.20
CA ALA A 57 -6.98 -11.40 19.37
C ALA A 57 -6.30 -10.28 18.58
N GLY A 58 -5.32 -9.61 19.18
CA GLY A 58 -4.49 -8.61 18.51
C GLY A 58 -3.70 -9.19 17.33
N ILE A 59 -3.08 -10.35 17.51
CA ILE A 59 -2.37 -11.06 16.43
C ILE A 59 -3.34 -11.46 15.31
N LEU A 60 -4.50 -12.01 15.66
CA LEU A 60 -5.55 -12.34 14.69
C LEU A 60 -6.04 -11.08 13.96
N GLY A 61 -6.26 -9.99 14.69
CA GLY A 61 -6.63 -8.69 14.11
C GLY A 61 -5.60 -8.16 13.11
N ALA A 62 -4.31 -8.29 13.42
CA ALA A 62 -3.24 -7.93 12.51
C ALA A 62 -3.26 -8.76 11.21
N VAL A 63 -3.43 -10.07 11.32
CA VAL A 63 -3.52 -10.97 10.15
C VAL A 63 -4.75 -10.65 9.31
N ILE A 64 -5.91 -10.45 9.95
CA ILE A 64 -7.16 -10.09 9.28
C ILE A 64 -7.01 -8.74 8.57
N ALA A 65 -6.43 -7.73 9.21
CA ALA A 65 -6.25 -6.40 8.63
C ALA A 65 -5.40 -6.45 7.35
N ILE A 66 -4.28 -7.18 7.38
CA ILE A 66 -3.42 -7.37 6.22
C ILE A 66 -4.16 -8.11 5.09
N PHE A 67 -4.96 -9.10 5.43
CA PHE A 67 -5.76 -9.84 4.45
C PHE A 67 -6.86 -8.97 3.84
N LEU A 68 -7.65 -8.27 4.67
CA LEU A 68 -8.72 -7.37 4.22
C LEU A 68 -8.18 -6.26 3.31
N GLN A 69 -7.03 -5.71 3.63
CA GLN A 69 -6.41 -4.68 2.79
C GLN A 69 -6.13 -5.21 1.38
N LYS A 70 -5.57 -6.42 1.25
CA LYS A 70 -5.31 -7.04 -0.06
C LYS A 70 -6.59 -7.27 -0.85
N VAL A 71 -7.63 -7.75 -0.16
CA VAL A 71 -8.95 -7.96 -0.75
C VAL A 71 -9.56 -6.63 -1.21
N ALA A 72 -9.48 -5.58 -0.38
CA ALA A 72 -9.98 -4.26 -0.72
C ALA A 72 -9.30 -3.68 -1.98
N ILE A 73 -7.98 -3.82 -2.10
CA ILE A 73 -7.22 -3.39 -3.29
C ILE A 73 -7.68 -4.16 -4.53
N ALA A 74 -7.88 -5.48 -4.41
CA ALA A 74 -8.35 -6.31 -5.52
C ALA A 74 -9.77 -5.94 -5.96
N ILE A 75 -10.69 -5.73 -5.01
CA ILE A 75 -12.07 -5.28 -5.29
C ILE A 75 -12.06 -3.92 -5.95
N ALA A 76 -11.31 -2.95 -5.43
CA ALA A 76 -11.20 -1.62 -6.01
C ALA A 76 -10.66 -1.70 -7.46
N GLY A 77 -9.62 -2.49 -7.70
CA GLY A 77 -9.06 -2.73 -9.02
C GLY A 77 -10.06 -3.38 -9.97
N PHE A 78 -10.84 -4.34 -9.48
CA PHE A 78 -11.87 -5.00 -10.26
C PHE A 78 -12.98 -4.03 -10.70
N VAL A 79 -13.50 -3.23 -9.77
CA VAL A 79 -14.55 -2.26 -10.05
C VAL A 79 -14.07 -1.19 -11.04
N ILE A 80 -12.90 -0.59 -10.78
CA ILE A 80 -12.34 0.46 -11.62
C ILE A 80 -11.96 -0.09 -12.99
N GLY A 81 -11.29 -1.24 -13.06
CA GLY A 81 -10.88 -1.87 -14.31
C GLY A 81 -12.06 -2.30 -15.17
N GLY A 82 -13.11 -2.86 -14.55
CA GLY A 82 -14.34 -3.22 -15.24
C GLY A 82 -15.05 -2.00 -15.83
N TYR A 83 -15.19 -0.93 -15.03
CA TYR A 83 -15.82 0.32 -15.48
C TYR A 83 -15.04 0.97 -16.64
N ILE A 84 -13.72 1.12 -16.50
CA ILE A 84 -12.86 1.71 -17.54
C ILE A 84 -12.97 0.90 -18.84
N THR A 85 -12.95 -0.43 -18.76
CA THR A 85 -13.02 -1.29 -19.95
C THR A 85 -14.34 -1.11 -20.68
N VAL A 86 -15.46 -1.08 -19.98
CA VAL A 86 -16.77 -0.86 -20.58
C VAL A 86 -16.85 0.51 -21.24
N GLU A 87 -16.34 1.56 -20.60
CA GLU A 87 -16.37 2.92 -21.12
C GLU A 87 -15.51 3.08 -22.39
N LEU A 88 -14.29 2.52 -22.38
CA LEU A 88 -13.42 2.51 -23.55
C LEU A 88 -14.03 1.76 -24.74
N LEU A 89 -14.75 0.65 -24.48
CA LEU A 89 -15.42 -0.12 -25.53
C LEU A 89 -16.66 0.59 -26.09
N ARG A 90 -17.34 1.38 -25.25
CA ARG A 90 -18.47 2.20 -25.69
C ARG A 90 -18.08 3.31 -26.67
N GLU A 91 -16.94 3.95 -26.39
CA GLU A 91 -16.40 5.00 -27.25
C GLU A 91 -15.77 4.44 -28.53
N SER A 92 -15.34 3.17 -28.51
CA SER A 92 -14.78 2.52 -29.68
C SER A 92 -15.93 1.97 -30.57
N ALA A 93 -16.08 2.52 -31.78
CA ALA A 93 -17.01 2.01 -32.78
C ALA A 93 -16.71 0.56 -33.28
N LEU A 94 -15.70 -0.09 -32.72
CA LEU A 94 -15.18 -1.39 -33.12
C LEU A 94 -15.98 -2.57 -32.55
N PHE A 95 -16.78 -2.35 -31.51
CA PHE A 95 -17.53 -3.43 -30.86
C PHE A 95 -19.05 -3.22 -30.98
N PRO A 96 -19.83 -4.26 -31.35
CA PRO A 96 -21.27 -4.17 -31.36
C PRO A 96 -21.80 -3.81 -29.96
N THR A 97 -22.70 -2.84 -29.89
CA THR A 97 -23.36 -2.41 -28.63
C THR A 97 -24.06 -3.56 -27.90
N ALA A 98 -24.40 -4.64 -28.61
CA ALA A 98 -24.97 -5.84 -28.01
C ALA A 98 -24.06 -6.58 -27.04
N LEU A 99 -22.71 -6.47 -27.20
CA LEU A 99 -21.74 -7.09 -26.30
C LEU A 99 -21.42 -6.21 -25.07
N VAL A 100 -21.63 -4.90 -25.18
CA VAL A 100 -21.36 -3.94 -24.12
C VAL A 100 -22.56 -3.76 -23.19
N GLY A 101 -23.75 -4.24 -23.62
CA GLY A 101 -25.01 -4.08 -22.88
C GLY A 101 -25.55 -2.64 -22.94
N THR A 102 -26.84 -2.48 -23.20
CA THR A 102 -27.55 -1.18 -23.31
C THR A 102 -27.64 -0.44 -21.96
N HIS A 103 -27.47 -1.14 -20.86
CA HIS A 103 -27.45 -0.59 -19.50
C HIS A 103 -26.25 -1.19 -18.79
N GLY A 104 -25.15 -0.49 -18.71
CA GLY A 104 -23.91 -0.78 -17.96
C GLY A 104 -23.99 -1.83 -16.83
N THR A 105 -24.48 -3.01 -17.16
CA THR A 105 -24.63 -4.09 -16.20
C THR A 105 -23.25 -4.57 -15.81
N ALA A 106 -22.95 -4.48 -14.52
CA ALA A 106 -21.71 -4.92 -13.90
C ALA A 106 -21.32 -6.39 -14.17
N PHE A 107 -22.10 -7.09 -15.00
CA PHE A 107 -21.93 -8.50 -15.37
C PHE A 107 -21.73 -8.72 -16.87
N SER A 108 -21.43 -7.67 -17.65
CA SER A 108 -21.02 -7.87 -19.04
C SER A 108 -19.65 -8.53 -19.12
N VAL A 109 -19.46 -9.39 -20.13
CA VAL A 109 -18.17 -10.10 -20.34
C VAL A 109 -16.97 -9.13 -20.35
N PRO A 110 -17.04 -7.97 -21.05
CA PRO A 110 -15.97 -6.97 -21.01
C PRO A 110 -15.70 -6.42 -19.60
N TYR A 111 -16.75 -6.21 -18.79
CA TYR A 111 -16.60 -5.74 -17.40
C TYR A 111 -15.82 -6.75 -16.56
N ILE A 112 -16.13 -8.03 -16.67
CA ILE A 112 -15.46 -9.09 -15.91
C ILE A 112 -13.98 -9.19 -16.31
N ILE A 113 -13.70 -9.20 -17.61
CA ILE A 113 -12.33 -9.27 -18.12
C ILE A 113 -11.54 -8.04 -17.69
N GLY A 114 -12.07 -6.86 -17.89
CA GLY A 114 -11.46 -5.60 -17.45
C GLY A 114 -11.30 -5.52 -15.95
N GLY A 115 -12.25 -6.03 -15.20
CA GLY A 115 -12.19 -6.12 -13.75
C GLY A 115 -11.05 -7.02 -13.26
N ILE A 116 -10.89 -8.21 -13.85
CA ILE A 116 -9.79 -9.12 -13.50
C ILE A 116 -8.43 -8.47 -13.81
N ILE A 117 -8.30 -7.89 -15.00
CA ILE A 117 -7.07 -7.18 -15.40
C ILE A 117 -6.82 -6.01 -14.46
N GLY A 118 -7.84 -5.22 -14.16
CA GLY A 118 -7.75 -4.08 -13.23
C GLY A 118 -7.36 -4.49 -11.81
N ALA A 119 -7.91 -5.60 -11.30
CA ALA A 119 -7.55 -6.14 -9.99
C ALA A 119 -6.06 -6.52 -9.93
N VAL A 120 -5.56 -7.22 -10.95
CA VAL A 120 -4.14 -7.61 -11.03
C VAL A 120 -3.24 -6.39 -11.16
N LEU A 121 -3.61 -5.44 -12.05
CA LEU A 121 -2.85 -4.21 -12.25
C LEU A 121 -2.80 -3.36 -10.98
N LEU A 122 -3.94 -3.14 -10.33
CA LEU A 122 -3.98 -2.32 -9.12
C LEU A 122 -3.19 -2.98 -7.98
N PHE A 123 -3.24 -4.30 -7.86
CA PHE A 123 -2.47 -5.04 -6.87
C PHE A 123 -0.95 -4.88 -7.08
N VAL A 124 -0.50 -4.90 -8.34
CA VAL A 124 0.93 -4.69 -8.68
C VAL A 124 1.32 -3.22 -8.51
N LEU A 125 0.48 -2.30 -9.00
CA LEU A 125 0.71 -0.85 -8.94
C LEU A 125 0.70 -0.31 -7.51
N PHE A 126 -0.12 -0.90 -6.63
CA PHE A 126 -0.18 -0.50 -5.23
C PHE A 126 1.18 -0.67 -4.54
N ASP A 127 1.83 -1.79 -4.75
CA ASP A 127 3.17 -2.05 -4.22
C ASP A 127 4.20 -1.03 -4.75
N TRP A 128 4.12 -0.70 -6.05
CA TRP A 128 5.00 0.30 -6.66
C TRP A 128 4.67 1.71 -6.16
N GLY A 129 3.39 2.02 -6.00
CA GLY A 129 2.93 3.29 -5.43
C GLY A 129 3.49 3.50 -4.02
N LEU A 130 3.49 2.46 -3.18
CA LEU A 130 4.09 2.53 -1.84
C LEU A 130 5.60 2.80 -1.88
N ILE A 131 6.33 2.16 -2.81
CA ILE A 131 7.77 2.39 -2.98
C ILE A 131 8.03 3.84 -3.40
N VAL A 132 7.30 4.35 -4.39
CA VAL A 132 7.47 5.72 -4.89
C VAL A 132 7.10 6.74 -3.81
N LEU A 133 5.93 6.61 -3.19
CA LEU A 133 5.48 7.55 -2.15
C LEU A 133 6.40 7.57 -0.94
N SER A 134 6.87 6.41 -0.48
CA SER A 134 7.80 6.36 0.66
C SER A 134 9.17 6.94 0.31
N SER A 135 9.65 6.72 -0.92
CA SER A 135 10.90 7.32 -1.39
C SER A 135 10.81 8.84 -1.53
N LEU A 136 9.69 9.36 -2.06
CA LEU A 136 9.41 10.80 -2.12
C LEU A 136 9.33 11.44 -0.72
N SER A 137 8.56 10.82 0.17
CA SER A 137 8.40 11.32 1.55
C SER A 137 9.71 11.27 2.32
N GLY A 138 10.47 10.17 2.21
CA GLY A 138 11.78 10.03 2.83
C GLY A 138 12.80 11.05 2.32
N ALA A 139 12.89 11.23 1.01
CA ALA A 139 13.77 12.22 0.40
C ALA A 139 13.39 13.65 0.81
N SER A 140 12.08 13.97 0.86
CA SER A 140 11.59 15.27 1.30
C SER A 140 12.01 15.58 2.74
N LEU A 141 11.85 14.63 3.66
CA LEU A 141 12.26 14.80 5.06
C LEU A 141 13.78 15.01 5.19
N ILE A 142 14.59 14.27 4.43
CA ILE A 142 16.05 14.43 4.44
C ILE A 142 16.43 15.83 3.93
N VAL A 143 15.87 16.26 2.81
CA VAL A 143 16.18 17.56 2.21
C VAL A 143 15.75 18.71 3.14
N HIS A 144 14.61 18.59 3.82
CA HIS A 144 14.17 19.61 4.80
C HIS A 144 15.01 19.66 6.09
N SER A 145 15.75 18.59 6.39
CA SER A 145 16.66 18.57 7.55
C SER A 145 17.99 19.26 7.31
N ILE A 146 18.32 19.58 6.04
CA ILE A 146 19.62 20.12 5.62
C ILE A 146 19.42 21.53 5.04
N THR A 147 20.17 22.50 5.51
CA THR A 147 20.20 23.86 4.98
C THR A 147 21.34 23.96 3.95
N PHE A 148 20.99 23.95 2.65
CA PHE A 148 21.93 24.06 1.53
C PHE A 148 21.39 24.96 0.42
N GLN A 149 22.20 25.26 -0.60
CA GLN A 149 21.75 26.03 -1.77
C GLN A 149 20.62 25.32 -2.51
N ARG A 150 19.59 26.08 -2.97
CA ARG A 150 18.37 25.54 -3.61
C ARG A 150 18.64 24.53 -4.74
N HIS A 151 19.59 24.80 -5.62
CA HIS A 151 19.91 23.91 -6.74
C HIS A 151 20.51 22.58 -6.27
N ALA A 152 21.38 22.60 -5.27
CA ALA A 152 21.97 21.40 -4.71
C ALA A 152 20.93 20.54 -3.98
N LEU A 153 19.96 21.16 -3.30
CA LEU A 153 18.85 20.45 -2.64
C LEU A 153 17.90 19.76 -3.64
N GLN A 154 17.63 20.38 -4.79
CA GLN A 154 16.80 19.77 -5.83
C GLN A 154 17.48 18.54 -6.44
N LEU A 155 18.78 18.63 -6.77
CA LEU A 155 19.54 17.48 -7.26
C LEU A 155 19.62 16.36 -6.22
N LEU A 156 19.90 16.71 -4.97
CA LEU A 156 19.92 15.76 -3.85
C LEU A 156 18.57 15.05 -3.68
N PHE A 157 17.45 15.78 -3.76
CA PHE A 157 16.12 15.21 -3.69
C PHE A 157 15.89 14.15 -4.78
N VAL A 158 16.17 14.49 -6.04
CA VAL A 158 16.01 13.56 -7.16
C VAL A 158 16.87 12.32 -6.97
N VAL A 159 18.14 12.49 -6.61
CA VAL A 159 19.08 11.38 -6.36
C VAL A 159 18.56 10.48 -5.24
N LEU A 160 18.10 11.05 -4.12
CA LEU A 160 17.56 10.31 -3.00
C LEU A 160 16.30 9.53 -3.39
N VAL A 161 15.39 10.13 -4.16
CA VAL A 161 14.18 9.44 -4.66
C VAL A 161 14.57 8.24 -5.51
N VAL A 162 15.48 8.41 -6.47
CA VAL A 162 15.94 7.33 -7.34
C VAL A 162 16.60 6.22 -6.53
N VAL A 163 17.51 6.56 -5.62
CA VAL A 163 18.16 5.60 -4.71
C VAL A 163 17.14 4.84 -3.88
N GLY A 164 16.15 5.54 -3.29
CA GLY A 164 15.07 4.92 -2.51
C GLY A 164 14.27 3.91 -3.33
N ILE A 165 13.86 4.29 -4.55
CA ILE A 165 13.12 3.40 -5.45
C ILE A 165 13.96 2.17 -5.83
N VAL A 166 15.23 2.36 -6.22
CA VAL A 166 16.10 1.26 -6.64
C VAL A 166 16.34 0.28 -5.51
N VAL A 167 16.63 0.77 -4.30
CA VAL A 167 16.89 -0.08 -3.13
C VAL A 167 15.63 -0.86 -2.74
N GLN A 168 14.47 -0.20 -2.64
CA GLN A 168 13.22 -0.87 -2.27
C GLN A 168 12.76 -1.86 -3.35
N ALA A 169 12.92 -1.54 -4.63
CA ALA A 169 12.62 -2.44 -5.74
C ALA A 169 13.57 -3.66 -5.75
N GLY A 170 14.86 -3.45 -5.44
CA GLY A 170 15.84 -4.52 -5.30
C GLY A 170 15.48 -5.49 -4.18
N MET A 171 15.13 -4.99 -3.01
CA MET A 171 14.67 -5.81 -1.88
C MET A 171 13.40 -6.62 -2.21
N LYS A 172 12.50 -6.06 -3.03
CA LYS A 172 11.31 -6.78 -3.51
C LYS A 172 11.67 -7.98 -4.40
N ARG A 173 12.69 -7.85 -5.23
CA ARG A 173 13.16 -8.95 -6.10
C ARG A 173 13.80 -10.07 -5.29
N MET A 174 14.65 -9.75 -4.32
CA MET A 174 15.30 -10.75 -3.45
C MET A 174 14.31 -11.56 -2.63
N SER A 175 13.22 -10.97 -2.15
CA SER A 175 12.18 -11.69 -1.39
C SER A 175 11.32 -12.62 -2.25
N ARG A 176 11.43 -12.59 -3.58
CA ARG A 176 10.70 -13.44 -4.53
C ARG A 176 11.56 -14.54 -5.17
N ALA A 177 12.88 -14.50 -4.96
CA ALA A 177 13.75 -15.58 -5.44
C ALA A 177 13.44 -16.85 -4.63
N PRO A 178 13.12 -17.99 -5.26
CA PRO A 178 13.01 -19.26 -4.57
C PRO A 178 14.36 -19.56 -3.94
N ALA A 179 14.35 -20.00 -2.67
CA ALA A 179 15.52 -20.60 -2.05
C ALA A 179 15.84 -21.85 -2.85
N GLY A 180 16.94 -21.81 -3.63
CA GLY A 180 17.49 -22.93 -4.36
C GLY A 180 18.12 -23.95 -3.43
#